data_f8b6689bd45925cdc889740f8dbc6401
#
_entry.id   f8b6689bd45925cdc889740f8dbc6401
#
_cell.length_a   1.000
_cell.length_b   1.000
_cell.length_c   1.000
_cell.angle_alpha   90.00
_cell.angle_beta   90.00
_cell.angle_gamma   90.00
#
_symmetry.space_group_name_H-M   'P 1'
#
loop_
_entity.id
_entity.type
_entity.pdbx_description
1 polymer ?
#
loop_
_entity_poly.entity_id
_entity_poly.type
_entity_poly.pdbx_seq_one_letter_code
_entity_poly.pdbx_strand_id
1 'polypeptide(L)'
;PNIDRLISLPGATRIDASGRAVGLPAGYMGNSEVGHLNIGAGRIVYQDMTRIDVAMETGELASNAALLELLANVKRTGGRLHFAGLLSDGGVHSHINHLGALMDIAAAHGVDVRVHAFMDGRDTSPTSGAGFLAQLGDMMARTRAAHSGVSVEQAALVGRFYAMDRDKRWERVKVAWDMMVHGEGQRASDPVAAVEALYAAGETDEFLKPQVFGDPADVCVRNGDGIFFINFRADRGRELVSAFHFPDFDGFDRGGVPALAGLVTMTSYDSSLHVP
;
A
#
# COMPACT_ATOMS: atom_id res chain seq x y z
N PRO A 1 37.97 -31.70 0.84
CA PRO A 1 38.06 -33.17 0.72
C PRO A 1 36.71 -33.89 0.83
N ASN A 2 35.97 -33.75 1.95
CA ASN A 2 34.69 -34.49 2.09
C ASN A 2 33.57 -33.84 1.29
N ILE A 3 33.44 -32.53 1.30
CA ILE A 3 32.43 -31.77 0.53
C ILE A 3 32.69 -31.96 -0.97
N ASP A 4 33.96 -31.86 -1.42
CA ASP A 4 34.31 -32.05 -2.83
C ASP A 4 33.91 -33.42 -3.32
N ARG A 5 34.15 -34.48 -2.47
CA ARG A 5 33.73 -35.86 -2.74
C ARG A 5 32.18 -35.95 -2.84
N LEU A 6 31.45 -35.31 -1.93
CA LEU A 6 29.97 -35.31 -1.95
C LEU A 6 29.40 -34.62 -3.20
N ILE A 7 29.96 -33.48 -3.59
CA ILE A 7 29.53 -32.74 -4.79
C ILE A 7 29.81 -33.53 -6.07
N SER A 8 30.84 -34.41 -6.08
CA SER A 8 31.19 -35.24 -7.24
C SER A 8 30.39 -36.53 -7.36
N LEU A 9 29.52 -36.86 -6.41
CA LEU A 9 28.69 -38.09 -6.48
C LEU A 9 27.64 -37.99 -7.62
N PRO A 10 27.32 -39.15 -8.28
CA PRO A 10 26.31 -39.21 -9.35
C PRO A 10 24.92 -38.85 -8.86
N GLY A 11 24.49 -38.20 -8.15
CA GLY A 11 23.19 -37.78 -7.65
C GLY A 11 23.26 -36.44 -6.92
N ALA A 12 24.45 -35.88 -6.85
CA ALA A 12 24.60 -34.53 -6.28
C ALA A 12 24.02 -33.51 -7.21
N THR A 13 23.22 -32.59 -6.67
CA THR A 13 22.65 -31.48 -7.42
C THR A 13 22.77 -30.19 -6.61
N ARG A 14 22.60 -29.08 -7.28
CA ARG A 14 22.54 -27.77 -6.65
C ARG A 14 21.10 -27.27 -6.72
N ILE A 15 20.66 -26.60 -5.67
CA ILE A 15 19.39 -25.89 -5.61
C ILE A 15 19.65 -24.42 -5.37
N ASP A 16 18.84 -23.56 -5.97
CA ASP A 16 18.88 -22.14 -5.68
C ASP A 16 18.28 -21.89 -4.29
N ALA A 17 18.92 -21.00 -3.53
CA ALA A 17 18.53 -20.68 -2.17
C ALA A 17 18.17 -19.20 -1.99
N SER A 18 17.87 -18.49 -3.09
CA SER A 18 17.57 -17.05 -3.08
C SER A 18 16.56 -16.68 -4.15
N GLY A 19 16.00 -15.48 -4.05
CA GLY A 19 15.08 -14.91 -5.03
C GLY A 19 13.86 -15.79 -5.29
N ARG A 20 13.36 -15.79 -6.50
CA ARG A 20 12.11 -16.49 -6.88
C ARG A 20 12.14 -17.99 -6.67
N ALA A 21 13.30 -18.60 -6.72
CA ALA A 21 13.46 -20.03 -6.46
C ALA A 21 13.08 -20.45 -5.03
N VAL A 22 13.04 -19.52 -4.11
CA VAL A 22 12.59 -19.73 -2.71
C VAL A 22 11.38 -18.87 -2.34
N GLY A 23 10.69 -18.29 -3.33
CA GLY A 23 9.47 -17.54 -3.12
C GLY A 23 9.66 -16.07 -2.71
N LEU A 24 10.87 -15.55 -2.82
CA LEU A 24 11.22 -14.15 -2.56
C LEU A 24 11.30 -13.36 -3.89
N PRO A 25 11.23 -12.02 -3.86
CA PRO A 25 11.50 -11.22 -5.05
C PRO A 25 12.89 -11.47 -5.64
N ALA A 26 13.06 -11.18 -6.93
CA ALA A 26 14.35 -11.32 -7.60
C ALA A 26 15.42 -10.48 -6.90
N GLY A 27 16.61 -11.05 -6.70
CA GLY A 27 17.72 -10.37 -6.03
C GLY A 27 17.72 -10.44 -4.49
N TYR A 28 16.65 -10.89 -3.87
CA TYR A 28 16.58 -11.04 -2.42
C TYR A 28 17.33 -12.30 -1.96
N MET A 29 18.14 -12.14 -0.92
CA MET A 29 18.83 -13.25 -0.28
C MET A 29 17.83 -14.17 0.42
N GLY A 30 17.99 -15.47 0.28
CA GLY A 30 17.22 -16.46 1.03
C GLY A 30 17.50 -16.40 2.53
N ASN A 31 16.55 -16.90 3.30
CA ASN A 31 16.65 -16.99 4.74
C ASN A 31 16.13 -18.36 5.25
N SER A 32 16.31 -18.62 6.53
CA SER A 32 15.92 -19.90 7.15
C SER A 32 14.42 -20.17 7.05
N GLU A 33 13.58 -19.14 7.20
CA GLU A 33 12.12 -19.28 7.17
C GLU A 33 11.64 -19.77 5.80
N VAL A 34 11.98 -19.07 4.73
CA VAL A 34 11.55 -19.48 3.37
C VAL A 34 12.18 -20.81 2.94
N GLY A 35 13.42 -21.09 3.35
CA GLY A 35 14.07 -22.36 3.07
C GLY A 35 13.33 -23.54 3.71
N HIS A 36 13.02 -23.47 4.99
CA HIS A 36 12.25 -24.51 5.69
C HIS A 36 10.83 -24.64 5.18
N LEU A 37 10.19 -23.51 4.86
CA LEU A 37 8.83 -23.49 4.30
C LEU A 37 8.77 -24.25 2.95
N ASN A 38 9.72 -23.98 2.04
CA ASN A 38 9.76 -24.62 0.74
C ASN A 38 10.10 -26.12 0.85
N ILE A 39 11.04 -26.51 1.73
CA ILE A 39 11.37 -27.91 1.99
C ILE A 39 10.15 -28.65 2.56
N GLY A 40 9.47 -28.06 3.55
CA GLY A 40 8.30 -28.67 4.18
C GLY A 40 7.10 -28.78 3.24
N ALA A 41 6.91 -27.80 2.35
CA ALA A 41 5.81 -27.78 1.38
C ALA A 41 6.08 -28.66 0.14
N GLY A 42 7.33 -29.02 -0.13
CA GLY A 42 7.73 -29.73 -1.35
C GLY A 42 7.51 -28.93 -2.64
N ARG A 43 7.36 -27.61 -2.54
CA ARG A 43 7.15 -26.68 -3.67
C ARG A 43 7.61 -25.28 -3.30
N ILE A 44 7.77 -24.43 -4.29
CA ILE A 44 8.02 -23.00 -4.03
C ILE A 44 6.76 -22.37 -3.42
N VAL A 45 6.92 -21.72 -2.26
CA VAL A 45 5.87 -20.95 -1.59
C VAL A 45 6.21 -19.48 -1.70
N TYR A 46 5.52 -18.79 -2.59
CA TYR A 46 5.71 -17.37 -2.77
C TYR A 46 5.27 -16.58 -1.53
N GLN A 47 6.14 -15.69 -1.08
CA GLN A 47 5.80 -14.68 -0.07
C GLN A 47 4.84 -13.63 -0.68
N ASP A 48 4.12 -12.88 0.16
CA ASP A 48 3.06 -11.99 -0.29
C ASP A 48 3.52 -11.01 -1.37
N MET A 49 4.67 -10.35 -1.18
CA MET A 49 5.22 -9.45 -2.20
C MET A 49 5.41 -10.17 -3.55
N THR A 50 6.04 -11.35 -3.54
CA THR A 50 6.29 -12.12 -4.77
C THR A 50 4.99 -12.60 -5.41
N ARG A 51 3.98 -12.97 -4.61
CA ARG A 51 2.65 -13.35 -5.12
C ARG A 51 1.99 -12.21 -5.87
N ILE A 52 2.07 -10.99 -5.32
CA ILE A 52 1.52 -9.80 -5.96
C ILE A 52 2.31 -9.46 -7.23
N ASP A 53 3.65 -9.51 -7.19
CA ASP A 53 4.49 -9.30 -8.37
C ASP A 53 4.09 -10.26 -9.50
N VAL A 54 3.94 -11.55 -9.20
CA VAL A 54 3.52 -12.57 -10.18
C VAL A 54 2.10 -12.29 -10.70
N ALA A 55 1.17 -11.91 -9.81
CA ALA A 55 -0.19 -11.57 -10.22
C ALA A 55 -0.24 -10.34 -11.15
N MET A 56 0.68 -9.38 -10.96
CA MET A 56 0.85 -8.24 -11.87
C MET A 56 1.41 -8.70 -13.23
N GLU A 57 2.48 -9.49 -13.21
CA GLU A 57 3.16 -9.98 -14.43
C GLU A 57 2.26 -10.85 -15.30
N THR A 58 1.42 -11.66 -14.67
CA THR A 58 0.48 -12.57 -15.37
C THR A 58 -0.84 -11.91 -15.74
N GLY A 59 -1.11 -10.70 -15.25
CA GLY A 59 -2.40 -10.01 -15.41
C GLY A 59 -3.50 -10.51 -14.46
N GLU A 60 -3.20 -11.44 -13.56
CA GLU A 60 -4.17 -11.98 -12.60
C GLU A 60 -4.71 -10.89 -11.65
N LEU A 61 -3.88 -9.91 -11.28
CA LEU A 61 -4.31 -8.78 -10.45
C LEU A 61 -5.47 -8.01 -11.09
N ALA A 62 -5.43 -7.80 -12.40
CA ALA A 62 -6.47 -7.09 -13.14
C ALA A 62 -7.79 -7.88 -13.23
N SER A 63 -7.78 -9.18 -12.99
CA SER A 63 -8.97 -10.06 -12.96
C SER A 63 -9.39 -10.46 -11.55
N ASN A 64 -8.77 -9.87 -10.50
CA ASN A 64 -9.12 -10.18 -9.12
C ASN A 64 -10.56 -9.77 -8.79
N ALA A 65 -11.36 -10.73 -8.32
CA ALA A 65 -12.79 -10.55 -8.11
C ALA A 65 -13.12 -9.43 -7.10
N ALA A 66 -12.39 -9.36 -5.97
CA ALA A 66 -12.63 -8.34 -4.93
C ALA A 66 -12.30 -6.93 -5.45
N LEU A 67 -11.21 -6.78 -6.21
CA LEU A 67 -10.85 -5.51 -6.84
C LEU A 67 -11.92 -5.10 -7.87
N LEU A 68 -12.34 -6.00 -8.74
CA LEU A 68 -13.34 -5.71 -9.77
C LEU A 68 -14.71 -5.37 -9.15
N GLU A 69 -15.12 -6.05 -8.09
CA GLU A 69 -16.33 -5.72 -7.36
C GLU A 69 -16.26 -4.32 -6.72
N LEU A 70 -15.14 -3.97 -6.08
CA LEU A 70 -14.92 -2.64 -5.54
C LEU A 70 -15.03 -1.57 -6.62
N LEU A 71 -14.35 -1.75 -7.76
CA LEU A 71 -14.39 -0.81 -8.89
C LEU A 71 -15.82 -0.65 -9.44
N ALA A 72 -16.56 -1.75 -9.60
CA ALA A 72 -17.94 -1.73 -10.06
C ALA A 72 -18.86 -0.97 -9.07
N ASN A 73 -18.68 -1.19 -7.77
CA ASN A 73 -19.43 -0.50 -6.73
C ASN A 73 -19.14 1.00 -6.70
N VAL A 74 -17.88 1.40 -6.74
CA VAL A 74 -17.45 2.82 -6.81
C VAL A 74 -18.02 3.50 -8.04
N LYS A 75 -17.94 2.86 -9.20
CA LYS A 75 -18.51 3.38 -10.45
C LYS A 75 -20.04 3.54 -10.37
N ARG A 76 -20.72 2.59 -9.75
CA ARG A 76 -22.18 2.64 -9.56
C ARG A 76 -22.63 3.78 -8.65
N THR A 77 -21.84 4.15 -7.66
CA THR A 77 -22.11 5.26 -6.76
C THR A 77 -21.69 6.62 -7.32
N GLY A 78 -20.89 6.64 -8.40
CA GLY A 78 -20.25 7.85 -8.91
C GLY A 78 -19.17 8.39 -7.96
N GLY A 79 -18.65 7.54 -7.09
CA GLY A 79 -17.57 7.84 -6.14
C GLY A 79 -16.19 7.74 -6.76
N ARG A 80 -15.18 7.83 -5.89
CA ARG A 80 -13.76 7.71 -6.23
C ARG A 80 -13.13 6.54 -5.48
N LEU A 81 -12.05 5.98 -6.02
CA LEU A 81 -11.27 4.97 -5.32
C LEU A 81 -10.08 5.62 -4.61
N HIS A 82 -10.01 5.45 -3.31
CA HIS A 82 -8.90 5.91 -2.48
C HIS A 82 -7.92 4.77 -2.25
N PHE A 83 -6.68 4.91 -2.71
CA PHE A 83 -5.57 4.04 -2.31
C PHE A 83 -4.89 4.63 -1.08
N ALA A 84 -4.71 3.81 -0.05
CA ALA A 84 -4.05 4.20 1.19
C ALA A 84 -2.98 3.17 1.58
N GLY A 85 -1.81 3.62 1.96
CA GLY A 85 -0.73 2.76 2.45
C GLY A 85 0.66 3.34 2.30
N LEU A 86 1.65 2.53 2.68
CA LEU A 86 3.05 2.95 2.73
C LEU A 86 3.60 3.19 1.32
N LEU A 87 4.19 4.36 1.11
CA LEU A 87 4.78 4.76 -0.16
C LEU A 87 6.30 4.60 -0.12
N SER A 88 6.81 3.47 -0.55
CA SER A 88 8.25 3.21 -0.73
C SER A 88 8.50 1.98 -1.61
N ASP A 89 9.75 1.72 -1.92
CA ASP A 89 10.24 0.49 -2.54
C ASP A 89 10.84 -0.52 -1.55
N GLY A 90 10.73 -0.24 -0.25
CA GLY A 90 11.32 -1.07 0.81
C GLY A 90 10.81 -2.51 0.85
N GLY A 91 9.60 -2.78 0.32
CA GLY A 91 9.07 -4.13 0.15
C GLY A 91 8.76 -4.87 1.45
N VAL A 92 8.62 -4.15 2.58
CA VAL A 92 8.32 -4.73 3.90
C VAL A 92 6.83 -4.75 4.19
N HIS A 93 6.12 -3.68 3.84
CA HIS A 93 4.67 -3.54 4.07
C HIS A 93 3.88 -3.36 2.77
N SER A 94 4.47 -2.72 1.78
CA SER A 94 3.92 -2.41 0.47
C SER A 94 5.05 -2.24 -0.54
N HIS A 95 4.70 -1.99 -1.79
CA HIS A 95 5.66 -1.60 -2.81
C HIS A 95 5.02 -0.61 -3.78
N ILE A 96 5.74 0.47 -4.14
CA ILE A 96 5.23 1.54 -5.00
C ILE A 96 4.77 1.03 -6.38
N ASN A 97 5.41 0.00 -6.93
CA ASN A 97 5.01 -0.59 -8.21
C ASN A 97 3.62 -1.25 -8.14
N HIS A 98 3.25 -1.82 -6.99
CA HIS A 98 1.90 -2.38 -6.79
C HIS A 98 0.84 -1.29 -6.85
N LEU A 99 1.11 -0.13 -6.22
CA LEU A 99 0.24 1.04 -6.30
C LEU A 99 0.09 1.52 -7.75
N GLY A 100 1.20 1.59 -8.50
CA GLY A 100 1.18 1.96 -9.92
C GLY A 100 0.26 1.07 -10.75
N ALA A 101 0.39 -0.26 -10.60
CA ALA A 101 -0.47 -1.21 -11.30
C ALA A 101 -1.95 -1.08 -10.92
N LEU A 102 -2.24 -0.89 -9.62
CA LEU A 102 -3.61 -0.70 -9.14
C LEU A 102 -4.24 0.59 -9.67
N MET A 103 -3.48 1.70 -9.76
CA MET A 103 -3.95 2.94 -10.37
C MET A 103 -4.31 2.76 -11.83
N ASP A 104 -3.47 2.07 -12.61
CA ASP A 104 -3.72 1.78 -14.01
C ASP A 104 -4.97 0.90 -14.20
N ILE A 105 -5.16 -0.13 -13.36
CA ILE A 105 -6.36 -0.97 -13.40
C ILE A 105 -7.61 -0.14 -13.09
N ALA A 106 -7.59 0.69 -12.04
CA ALA A 106 -8.73 1.54 -11.68
C ALA A 106 -9.08 2.52 -12.80
N ALA A 107 -8.08 3.19 -13.37
CA ALA A 107 -8.25 4.12 -14.47
C ALA A 107 -8.78 3.44 -15.75
N ALA A 108 -8.30 2.23 -16.08
CA ALA A 108 -8.82 1.44 -17.19
C ALA A 108 -10.32 1.10 -17.05
N HIS A 109 -10.82 1.02 -15.81
CA HIS A 109 -12.25 0.84 -15.53
C HIS A 109 -13.04 2.17 -15.47
N GLY A 110 -12.37 3.30 -15.70
CA GLY A 110 -13.00 4.63 -15.68
C GLY A 110 -13.36 5.10 -14.27
N VAL A 111 -12.54 4.76 -13.29
CA VAL A 111 -12.71 5.16 -11.88
C VAL A 111 -11.66 6.20 -11.50
N ASP A 112 -12.12 7.33 -10.98
CA ASP A 112 -11.25 8.38 -10.45
C ASP A 112 -10.49 7.88 -9.21
N VAL A 113 -9.22 8.26 -9.12
CA VAL A 113 -8.28 7.78 -8.09
C VAL A 113 -7.80 8.91 -7.19
N ARG A 114 -7.71 8.63 -5.91
CA ARG A 114 -7.08 9.47 -4.88
C ARG A 114 -6.06 8.65 -4.11
N VAL A 115 -4.86 9.19 -3.90
CA VAL A 115 -3.79 8.49 -3.17
C VAL A 115 -3.50 9.19 -1.85
N HIS A 116 -3.61 8.44 -0.75
CA HIS A 116 -3.19 8.82 0.59
C HIS A 116 -1.88 8.11 0.91
N ALA A 117 -0.76 8.81 0.74
CA ALA A 117 0.56 8.24 0.91
C ALA A 117 0.98 8.23 2.39
N PHE A 118 1.33 7.05 2.92
CA PHE A 118 1.99 6.96 4.22
C PHE A 118 3.50 6.95 3.99
N MET A 119 4.20 7.93 4.59
CA MET A 119 5.63 8.11 4.37
C MET A 119 6.44 7.16 5.25
N ASP A 120 7.50 6.57 4.69
CA ASP A 120 8.24 5.46 5.32
C ASP A 120 9.33 5.94 6.30
N GLY A 121 10.53 6.20 5.83
CA GLY A 121 11.67 6.64 6.62
C GLY A 121 12.20 5.66 7.67
N ARG A 122 11.69 4.41 7.65
CA ARG A 122 12.10 3.35 8.59
C ARG A 122 12.61 2.11 7.88
N ASP A 123 11.90 1.64 6.85
CA ASP A 123 12.31 0.54 5.99
C ASP A 123 13.14 1.06 4.81
N THR A 124 13.14 2.37 4.60
CA THR A 124 13.96 3.14 3.65
C THR A 124 14.66 4.29 4.36
N SER A 125 15.51 5.05 3.63
CA SER A 125 16.20 6.22 4.18
C SER A 125 15.21 7.23 4.77
N PRO A 126 15.53 7.87 5.92
CA PRO A 126 14.63 8.80 6.60
C PRO A 126 14.17 10.01 5.80
N THR A 127 14.84 10.33 4.68
CA THR A 127 14.56 11.48 3.81
C THR A 127 14.46 11.07 2.34
N SER A 128 14.02 9.85 2.05
CA SER A 128 13.85 9.35 0.67
C SER A 128 12.46 9.59 0.08
N GLY A 129 11.50 9.99 0.91
CA GLY A 129 10.10 10.12 0.54
C GLY A 129 9.82 11.12 -0.58
N ALA A 130 10.57 12.23 -0.65
CA ALA A 130 10.46 13.18 -1.77
C ALA A 130 10.71 12.50 -3.13
N GLY A 131 11.69 11.59 -3.19
CA GLY A 131 11.96 10.79 -4.39
C GLY A 131 10.82 9.84 -4.76
N PHE A 132 10.19 9.20 -3.77
CA PHE A 132 9.02 8.34 -4.00
C PHE A 132 7.78 9.15 -4.41
N LEU A 133 7.61 10.36 -3.89
CA LEU A 133 6.53 11.26 -4.32
C LEU A 133 6.72 11.73 -5.76
N ALA A 134 7.94 12.05 -6.17
CA ALA A 134 8.25 12.36 -7.56
C ALA A 134 7.94 11.16 -8.48
N GLN A 135 8.37 9.96 -8.11
CA GLN A 135 8.06 8.72 -8.84
C GLN A 135 6.54 8.46 -8.92
N LEU A 136 5.80 8.69 -7.83
CA LEU A 136 4.34 8.59 -7.82
C LEU A 136 3.71 9.60 -8.77
N GLY A 137 4.20 10.85 -8.79
CA GLY A 137 3.76 11.91 -9.70
C GLY A 137 3.92 11.50 -11.17
N ASP A 138 5.05 10.90 -11.52
CA ASP A 138 5.32 10.36 -12.87
C ASP A 138 4.39 9.18 -13.21
N MET A 139 4.13 8.28 -12.27
CA MET A 139 3.17 7.18 -12.46
C MET A 139 1.77 7.72 -12.72
N MET A 140 1.29 8.66 -11.91
CA MET A 140 -0.01 9.30 -12.08
C MET A 140 -0.13 10.03 -13.42
N ALA A 141 0.93 10.71 -13.86
CA ALA A 141 0.95 11.39 -15.15
C ALA A 141 0.83 10.38 -16.31
N ARG A 142 1.54 9.26 -16.25
CA ARG A 142 1.44 8.18 -17.25
C ARG A 142 0.04 7.57 -17.27
N THR A 143 -0.54 7.25 -16.12
CA THR A 143 -1.90 6.70 -16.01
C THR A 143 -2.93 7.67 -16.60
N ARG A 144 -2.87 8.97 -16.28
CA ARG A 144 -3.76 9.98 -16.89
C ARG A 144 -3.61 10.09 -18.41
N ALA A 145 -2.37 9.98 -18.92
CA ALA A 145 -2.12 10.01 -20.36
C ALA A 145 -2.67 8.78 -21.09
N ALA A 146 -2.64 7.61 -20.44
CA ALA A 146 -3.14 6.36 -21.00
C ALA A 146 -4.68 6.25 -20.94
N HIS A 147 -5.32 6.87 -19.94
CA HIS A 147 -6.75 6.74 -19.66
C HIS A 147 -7.43 8.11 -19.62
N SER A 148 -7.89 8.59 -20.77
CA SER A 148 -8.55 9.89 -20.86
C SER A 148 -9.89 9.93 -20.10
N GLY A 149 -10.17 11.06 -19.46
CA GLY A 149 -11.42 11.28 -18.72
C GLY A 149 -11.43 10.75 -17.29
N VAL A 150 -10.29 10.27 -16.77
CA VAL A 150 -10.12 9.85 -15.40
C VAL A 150 -9.16 10.78 -14.65
N SER A 151 -9.56 11.18 -13.45
CA SER A 151 -8.71 11.94 -12.53
C SER A 151 -7.89 10.98 -11.67
N VAL A 152 -6.57 11.19 -11.61
CA VAL A 152 -5.64 10.44 -10.75
C VAL A 152 -4.78 11.45 -10.01
N GLU A 153 -4.99 11.59 -8.70
CA GLU A 153 -4.42 12.67 -7.91
C GLU A 153 -3.90 12.19 -6.56
N GLN A 154 -2.85 12.83 -6.08
CA GLN A 154 -2.42 12.68 -4.71
C GLN A 154 -3.32 13.52 -3.81
N ALA A 155 -3.99 12.88 -2.87
CA ALA A 155 -4.92 13.52 -1.95
C ALA A 155 -4.23 14.08 -0.71
N ALA A 156 -3.37 13.27 -0.09
CA ALA A 156 -2.69 13.63 1.15
C ALA A 156 -1.47 12.76 1.40
N LEU A 157 -0.64 13.17 2.36
CA LEU A 157 0.39 12.33 2.95
C LEU A 157 0.48 12.51 4.47
N VAL A 158 0.99 11.49 5.14
CA VAL A 158 1.30 11.51 6.57
C VAL A 158 2.39 10.49 6.88
N GLY A 159 3.24 10.73 7.87
CA GLY A 159 4.24 9.77 8.32
C GLY A 159 3.61 8.50 8.88
N ARG A 160 4.27 7.35 8.65
CA ARG A 160 3.81 6.04 9.15
C ARG A 160 3.68 5.96 10.67
N PHE A 161 4.35 6.84 11.40
CA PHE A 161 4.21 6.97 12.85
C PHE A 161 2.74 7.17 13.27
N TYR A 162 1.96 7.87 12.44
CA TYR A 162 0.53 8.12 12.66
C TYR A 162 -0.35 7.05 12.03
N ALA A 163 -0.18 6.78 10.75
CA ALA A 163 -1.09 5.92 9.98
C ALA A 163 -0.87 4.42 10.19
N MET A 164 0.26 4.01 10.78
CA MET A 164 0.67 2.61 10.85
C MET A 164 1.06 2.21 12.29
N ASP A 165 0.31 2.69 13.28
CA ASP A 165 0.42 2.17 14.65
C ASP A 165 -0.07 0.72 14.72
N ARG A 166 0.34 -0.03 15.75
CA ARG A 166 -0.09 -1.40 16.00
C ARG A 166 -0.23 -1.72 17.50
N ASP A 167 -0.12 -0.68 18.31
CA ASP A 167 -0.09 -0.79 19.78
C ASP A 167 -1.28 -0.05 20.41
N LYS A 168 -2.35 0.20 19.60
CA LYS A 168 -3.58 0.90 20.00
C LYS A 168 -3.34 2.31 20.54
N ARG A 169 -2.38 3.02 19.96
CA ARG A 169 -2.18 4.45 20.22
C ARG A 169 -3.13 5.25 19.35
N TRP A 170 -4.41 5.18 19.71
CA TRP A 170 -5.53 5.69 18.93
C TRP A 170 -5.40 7.17 18.57
N GLU A 171 -4.75 7.96 19.43
CA GLU A 171 -4.44 9.36 19.18
C GLU A 171 -3.58 9.57 17.91
N ARG A 172 -2.74 8.59 17.56
CA ARG A 172 -1.95 8.64 16.31
C ARG A 172 -2.78 8.25 15.11
N VAL A 173 -3.51 7.15 15.22
CA VAL A 173 -4.39 6.65 14.15
C VAL A 173 -5.45 7.69 13.79
N LYS A 174 -5.97 8.41 14.79
CA LYS A 174 -6.91 9.53 14.60
C LYS A 174 -6.35 10.63 13.71
N VAL A 175 -5.07 10.96 13.79
CA VAL A 175 -4.42 11.94 12.91
C VAL A 175 -4.54 11.55 11.43
N ALA A 176 -4.31 10.27 11.12
CA ALA A 176 -4.47 9.76 9.77
C ALA A 176 -5.95 9.70 9.34
N TRP A 177 -6.84 9.33 10.24
CA TRP A 177 -8.29 9.36 10.01
C TRP A 177 -8.77 10.77 9.67
N ASP A 178 -8.45 11.75 10.52
CA ASP A 178 -8.87 13.15 10.34
C ASP A 178 -8.33 13.74 9.01
N MET A 179 -7.11 13.37 8.65
CA MET A 179 -6.54 13.72 7.34
C MET A 179 -7.37 13.13 6.19
N MET A 180 -7.68 11.83 6.24
CA MET A 180 -8.35 11.13 5.15
C MET A 180 -9.84 11.51 5.04
N VAL A 181 -10.53 11.73 6.16
CA VAL A 181 -11.99 11.93 6.19
C VAL A 181 -12.36 13.40 6.30
N HIS A 182 -11.64 14.15 7.13
CA HIS A 182 -11.96 15.56 7.41
C HIS A 182 -11.02 16.54 6.70
N GLY A 183 -9.96 16.05 6.05
CA GLY A 183 -8.98 16.87 5.36
C GLY A 183 -8.16 17.74 6.30
N GLU A 184 -7.96 17.30 7.53
CA GLU A 184 -7.14 18.01 8.49
C GLU A 184 -5.66 17.83 8.15
N GLY A 185 -4.96 18.94 7.98
CA GLY A 185 -3.53 18.95 7.63
C GLY A 185 -3.11 20.29 7.06
N GLN A 186 -1.80 20.45 6.91
CA GLN A 186 -1.24 21.61 6.23
C GLN A 186 -1.55 21.54 4.73
N ARG A 187 -1.99 22.64 4.14
CA ARG A 187 -2.27 22.75 2.72
C ARG A 187 -1.00 23.00 1.93
N ALA A 188 -0.80 22.24 0.89
CA ALA A 188 0.25 22.46 -0.08
C ALA A 188 -0.24 22.12 -1.49
N SER A 189 0.40 22.68 -2.50
CA SER A 189 0.06 22.41 -3.92
C SER A 189 1.01 21.42 -4.59
N ASP A 190 2.23 21.28 -4.06
CA ASP A 190 3.26 20.38 -4.59
C ASP A 190 3.74 19.45 -3.47
N PRO A 191 3.49 18.15 -3.58
CA PRO A 191 3.89 17.18 -2.56
C PRO A 191 5.40 17.07 -2.36
N VAL A 192 6.18 17.16 -3.44
CA VAL A 192 7.64 17.04 -3.37
C VAL A 192 8.23 18.26 -2.68
N ALA A 193 7.85 19.47 -3.13
CA ALA A 193 8.33 20.71 -2.54
C ALA A 193 7.92 20.84 -1.06
N ALA A 194 6.72 20.38 -0.69
CA ALA A 194 6.25 20.38 0.69
C ALA A 194 7.15 19.50 1.58
N VAL A 195 7.48 18.30 1.14
CA VAL A 195 8.32 17.37 1.91
C VAL A 195 9.77 17.85 1.97
N GLU A 196 10.33 18.39 0.88
CA GLU A 196 11.68 18.98 0.88
C GLU A 196 11.79 20.15 1.87
N ALA A 197 10.76 20.98 1.96
CA ALA A 197 10.73 22.07 2.95
C ALA A 197 10.70 21.55 4.39
N LEU A 198 10.00 20.43 4.66
CA LEU A 198 9.98 19.78 5.96
C LEU A 198 11.34 19.14 6.29
N TYR A 199 12.03 18.55 5.32
CA TYR A 199 13.41 18.07 5.52
C TYR A 199 14.37 19.21 5.87
N ALA A 200 14.24 20.37 5.20
CA ALA A 200 15.05 21.55 5.52
C ALA A 200 14.79 22.06 6.95
N ALA A 201 13.59 21.78 7.51
CA ALA A 201 13.24 22.06 8.89
C ALA A 201 13.68 20.97 9.89
N GLY A 202 14.33 19.89 9.41
CA GLY A 202 14.83 18.79 10.24
C GLY A 202 13.83 17.67 10.50
N GLU A 203 12.68 17.66 9.79
CA GLU A 203 11.72 16.56 9.87
C GLU A 203 12.15 15.38 9.00
N THR A 204 11.61 14.21 9.28
CA THR A 204 11.89 12.98 8.52
C THR A 204 10.59 12.25 8.17
N ASP A 205 10.62 11.42 7.15
CA ASP A 205 9.46 10.75 6.57
C ASP A 205 8.56 10.08 7.61
N GLU A 206 9.14 9.33 8.54
CA GLU A 206 8.38 8.57 9.55
C GLU A 206 7.43 9.46 10.37
N PHE A 207 7.82 10.71 10.63
CA PHE A 207 7.14 11.60 11.56
C PHE A 207 6.42 12.78 10.89
N LEU A 208 6.38 12.83 9.57
CA LEU A 208 5.72 13.90 8.84
C LEU A 208 4.26 14.03 9.26
N LYS A 209 3.89 15.25 9.66
CA LYS A 209 2.49 15.58 9.95
C LYS A 209 1.66 15.64 8.67
N PRO A 210 0.33 15.51 8.77
CA PRO A 210 -0.55 15.53 7.60
C PRO A 210 -0.33 16.72 6.67
N GLN A 211 -0.17 16.42 5.38
CA GLN A 211 -0.18 17.39 4.29
C GLN A 211 -1.31 17.03 3.36
N VAL A 212 -2.11 18.01 2.92
CA VAL A 212 -3.29 17.79 2.07
C VAL A 212 -3.16 18.60 0.79
N PHE A 213 -3.40 17.94 -0.35
CA PHE A 213 -3.20 18.48 -1.70
C PHE A 213 -4.54 18.61 -2.42
N GLY A 214 -5.06 19.83 -2.54
CA GLY A 214 -6.35 20.12 -3.17
C GLY A 214 -7.47 20.49 -2.19
N ASP A 215 -8.68 20.64 -2.72
CA ASP A 215 -9.87 20.93 -1.91
C ASP A 215 -10.29 19.65 -1.13
N PRO A 216 -10.58 19.74 0.18
CA PRO A 216 -11.13 18.60 0.92
C PRO A 216 -12.36 17.99 0.24
N ALA A 217 -13.15 18.83 -0.41
CA ALA A 217 -14.26 18.37 -1.20
C ALA A 217 -13.88 17.38 -2.30
N ASP A 218 -12.66 17.40 -2.78
CA ASP A 218 -12.19 16.54 -3.87
C ASP A 218 -11.21 15.45 -3.43
N VAL A 219 -10.59 15.59 -2.27
CA VAL A 219 -9.52 14.69 -1.85
C VAL A 219 -9.87 13.81 -0.65
N CYS A 220 -10.86 14.20 0.17
CA CYS A 220 -11.29 13.39 1.32
C CYS A 220 -12.20 12.24 0.91
N VAL A 221 -12.19 11.20 1.74
CA VAL A 221 -13.09 10.04 1.63
C VAL A 221 -14.52 10.45 1.98
N ARG A 222 -15.48 10.11 1.12
CA ARG A 222 -16.90 10.48 1.27
C ARG A 222 -17.82 9.29 1.07
N ASN A 223 -19.10 9.53 1.31
CA ASN A 223 -20.15 8.58 0.98
C ASN A 223 -20.10 8.19 -0.49
N GLY A 224 -20.12 6.90 -0.76
CA GLY A 224 -20.06 6.35 -2.11
C GLY A 224 -18.64 6.12 -2.64
N ASP A 225 -17.59 6.60 -1.97
CA ASP A 225 -16.21 6.29 -2.31
C ASP A 225 -15.83 4.88 -1.88
N GLY A 226 -14.81 4.31 -2.51
CA GLY A 226 -14.19 3.06 -2.10
C GLY A 226 -12.81 3.29 -1.52
N ILE A 227 -12.35 2.37 -0.68
CA ILE A 227 -10.97 2.39 -0.17
C ILE A 227 -10.28 1.06 -0.48
N PHE A 228 -9.04 1.14 -0.95
CA PHE A 228 -8.15 0.01 -1.10
C PHE A 228 -6.86 0.26 -0.30
N PHE A 229 -6.62 -0.58 0.72
CA PHE A 229 -5.37 -0.53 1.48
C PHE A 229 -4.29 -1.36 0.78
N ILE A 230 -3.21 -0.70 0.34
CA ILE A 230 -2.16 -1.31 -0.49
C ILE A 230 -1.11 -2.11 0.30
N ASN A 231 -1.11 -2.02 1.63
CA ASN A 231 -0.18 -2.79 2.45
C ASN A 231 -0.52 -4.28 2.36
N PHE A 232 0.44 -5.12 2.00
CA PHE A 232 0.28 -6.58 2.04
C PHE A 232 0.63 -7.17 3.41
N ARG A 233 1.34 -6.44 4.27
CA ARG A 233 1.59 -6.84 5.65
C ARG A 233 0.56 -6.21 6.58
N ALA A 234 -0.21 -7.07 7.24
CA ALA A 234 -1.40 -6.73 7.98
C ALA A 234 -1.19 -5.95 9.28
N ASP A 235 -0.08 -6.23 10.01
CA ASP A 235 0.10 -5.85 11.42
C ASP A 235 -0.07 -4.34 11.70
N ARG A 236 0.28 -3.49 10.74
CA ARG A 236 0.23 -2.04 10.85
C ARG A 236 -0.89 -1.36 10.06
N GLY A 237 -1.70 -2.14 9.33
CA GLY A 237 -2.87 -1.62 8.63
C GLY A 237 -4.18 -1.83 9.40
N ARG A 238 -4.20 -2.81 10.33
CA ARG A 238 -5.43 -3.24 11.01
C ARG A 238 -6.16 -2.12 11.73
N GLU A 239 -5.46 -1.25 12.43
CA GLU A 239 -6.07 -0.22 13.27
C GLU A 239 -6.84 0.80 12.46
N LEU A 240 -6.23 1.33 11.40
CA LEU A 240 -6.91 2.30 10.53
C LEU A 240 -8.03 1.63 9.71
N VAL A 241 -7.83 0.39 9.23
CA VAL A 241 -8.88 -0.40 8.58
C VAL A 241 -10.05 -0.63 9.53
N SER A 242 -9.79 -0.98 10.80
CA SER A 242 -10.83 -1.16 11.81
C SER A 242 -11.66 0.10 12.03
N ALA A 243 -11.02 1.29 12.01
CA ALA A 243 -11.73 2.55 12.13
C ALA A 243 -12.67 2.83 10.96
N PHE A 244 -12.37 2.36 9.74
CA PHE A 244 -13.28 2.44 8.59
C PHE A 244 -14.34 1.34 8.57
N HIS A 245 -13.99 0.14 9.07
CA HIS A 245 -14.81 -1.05 8.87
C HIS A 245 -15.86 -1.27 9.97
N PHE A 246 -15.48 -1.15 11.25
CA PHE A 246 -16.38 -1.48 12.34
C PHE A 246 -17.35 -0.35 12.68
N PRO A 247 -18.68 -0.60 12.65
CA PRO A 247 -19.67 0.42 13.07
C PRO A 247 -19.52 0.82 14.53
N ASP A 248 -19.17 -0.12 15.40
CA ASP A 248 -19.00 -0.01 16.85
C ASP A 248 -17.55 0.29 17.29
N PHE A 249 -16.72 0.76 16.37
CA PHE A 249 -15.35 1.17 16.69
C PHE A 249 -15.36 2.31 17.74
N ASP A 250 -14.63 2.11 18.82
CA ASP A 250 -14.60 2.98 20.00
C ASP A 250 -13.20 3.57 20.32
N GLY A 251 -12.21 3.35 19.45
CA GLY A 251 -10.84 3.81 19.68
C GLY A 251 -10.69 5.33 19.76
N PHE A 252 -11.53 6.07 19.01
CA PHE A 252 -11.61 7.54 19.05
C PHE A 252 -12.95 8.02 18.46
N ASP A 253 -13.30 9.29 18.77
CA ASP A 253 -14.42 9.93 18.08
C ASP A 253 -14.08 10.20 16.61
N ARG A 254 -14.82 9.57 15.72
CA ARG A 254 -14.62 9.66 14.26
C ARG A 254 -15.23 10.90 13.63
N GLY A 255 -16.06 11.67 14.36
CA GLY A 255 -16.72 12.86 13.86
C GLY A 255 -17.71 12.63 12.71
N GLY A 256 -17.84 11.39 12.28
CA GLY A 256 -18.65 10.92 11.17
C GLY A 256 -17.93 9.81 10.41
N VAL A 257 -18.68 8.83 9.91
CA VAL A 257 -18.14 7.69 9.16
C VAL A 257 -18.72 7.70 7.76
N PRO A 258 -17.88 7.80 6.71
CA PRO A 258 -18.37 7.73 5.34
C PRO A 258 -19.03 6.37 5.06
N ALA A 259 -20.19 6.36 4.41
CA ALA A 259 -20.81 5.15 3.89
C ALA A 259 -20.09 4.74 2.60
N LEU A 260 -19.11 3.85 2.72
CA LEU A 260 -18.25 3.42 1.61
C LEU A 260 -19.01 2.54 0.61
N ALA A 261 -18.66 2.63 -0.67
CA ALA A 261 -19.05 1.69 -1.71
C ALA A 261 -18.38 0.31 -1.52
N GLY A 262 -17.26 0.29 -0.83
CA GLY A 262 -16.51 -0.90 -0.44
C GLY A 262 -15.18 -0.57 0.18
N LEU A 263 -14.61 -1.54 0.89
CA LEU A 263 -13.28 -1.48 1.48
C LEU A 263 -12.59 -2.81 1.19
N VAL A 264 -11.39 -2.76 0.62
CA VAL A 264 -10.58 -3.94 0.25
C VAL A 264 -9.17 -3.75 0.79
N THR A 265 -8.53 -4.85 1.16
CA THR A 265 -7.11 -4.87 1.58
C THR A 265 -6.29 -5.77 0.64
N MET A 266 -5.02 -5.46 0.44
CA MET A 266 -4.14 -6.21 -0.47
C MET A 266 -4.02 -7.69 -0.11
N THR A 267 -4.11 -8.00 1.18
CA THR A 267 -4.10 -9.36 1.75
C THR A 267 -5.12 -9.41 2.88
N SER A 268 -5.53 -10.59 3.32
CA SER A 268 -6.37 -10.70 4.52
C SER A 268 -5.62 -10.20 5.76
N TYR A 269 -6.13 -9.14 6.39
CA TYR A 269 -5.49 -8.55 7.57
C TYR A 269 -5.83 -9.27 8.87
N ASP A 270 -7.06 -9.73 8.98
CA ASP A 270 -7.54 -10.48 10.13
C ASP A 270 -8.84 -11.21 9.74
N SER A 271 -9.00 -12.44 10.20
CA SER A 271 -10.23 -13.22 9.92
C SER A 271 -11.48 -12.59 10.52
N SER A 272 -11.36 -11.79 11.58
CA SER A 272 -12.47 -11.10 12.22
C SER A 272 -12.93 -9.84 11.46
N LEU A 273 -12.06 -9.26 10.62
CA LEU A 273 -12.40 -8.07 9.84
C LEU A 273 -13.38 -8.38 8.70
N HIS A 274 -13.38 -9.61 8.18
CA HIS A 274 -14.21 -10.00 7.02
C HIS A 274 -14.13 -9.02 5.84
N VAL A 275 -12.97 -8.37 5.66
CA VAL A 275 -12.67 -7.46 4.55
C VAL A 275 -12.01 -8.29 3.44
N PRO A 276 -12.50 -8.17 2.18
CA PRO A 276 -11.91 -8.84 1.02
C PRO A 276 -10.46 -8.46 0.77
#